data_10211164cba9d764f66504a3a77d20aa
#
_entry.id   10211164cba9d764f66504a3a77d20aa
#
_cell.length_a   1.000
_cell.length_b   1.000
_cell.length_c   1.000
_cell.angle_alpha   90.00
_cell.angle_beta   90.00
_cell.angle_gamma   90.00
#
_symmetry.space_group_name_H-M   'P 1'
#
loop_
_entity.id
_entity.type
_entity.pdbx_description
1 polymer ?
#
loop_
_entity_poly.entity_id
_entity_poly.type
_entity_poly.pdbx_seq_one_letter_code
_entity_poly.pdbx_strand_id
1 'polypeptide(L)'
;MRFCTELLRSKGKVVGRIDGRYTGALPRRTDEIADTDPSGDDTAAVFVHGFQHCLRSELGVTTESQYNLSLPLYKNWDYKEFQGRPVNVTDKLERILRAQKGLRVRVEYAHYDLATPYLAARDTINYLKLDDRALDRIEEAFFDTGHMPYVGCREKEADGIATFIRTSQGAPK
;
A
#
# COMPACT_ATOMS: atom_id res chain seq x y z
N MET A 1 -0.63 -11.64 -9.04
CA MET A 1 0.60 -11.93 -9.84
C MET A 1 0.37 -12.17 -11.33
N ARG A 2 -0.78 -12.70 -11.79
CA ARG A 2 -0.98 -13.02 -13.23
C ARG A 2 -0.67 -11.84 -14.16
N PHE A 3 -1.22 -10.66 -13.91
CA PHE A 3 -0.93 -9.46 -14.70
C PHE A 3 0.58 -9.14 -14.74
N CYS A 4 1.26 -9.15 -13.61
CA CYS A 4 2.70 -8.89 -13.53
C CYS A 4 3.54 -9.92 -14.28
N THR A 5 3.08 -11.18 -14.34
CA THR A 5 3.71 -12.25 -15.10
C THR A 5 3.55 -12.03 -16.61
N GLU A 6 2.36 -11.63 -17.06
CA GLU A 6 2.06 -11.47 -18.49
C GLU A 6 2.79 -10.27 -19.12
N LEU A 7 3.00 -9.18 -18.39
CA LEU A 7 3.63 -7.95 -18.90
C LEU A 7 4.97 -8.18 -19.59
N LEU A 8 5.81 -9.03 -19.04
CA LEU A 8 7.15 -9.31 -19.57
C LEU A 8 7.41 -10.80 -19.86
N ARG A 9 6.37 -11.61 -19.97
CA ARG A 9 6.47 -13.05 -20.25
C ARG A 9 7.33 -13.36 -21.49
N SER A 10 7.15 -12.61 -22.57
CA SER A 10 7.92 -12.80 -23.82
C SER A 10 9.42 -12.59 -23.61
N LYS A 11 9.81 -11.82 -22.61
CA LYS A 11 11.20 -11.55 -22.21
C LYS A 11 11.71 -12.52 -21.13
N GLY A 12 10.89 -13.49 -20.70
CA GLY A 12 11.23 -14.42 -19.62
C GLY A 12 11.36 -13.72 -18.25
N LYS A 13 10.62 -12.63 -18.05
CA LYS A 13 10.65 -11.83 -16.83
C LYS A 13 9.26 -11.68 -16.21
N VAL A 14 9.24 -11.41 -14.91
CA VAL A 14 8.07 -11.00 -14.14
C VAL A 14 8.30 -9.60 -13.56
N VAL A 15 7.25 -8.79 -13.50
CA VAL A 15 7.25 -7.43 -12.91
C VAL A 15 6.85 -7.52 -11.45
N GLY A 16 7.47 -6.70 -10.59
CA GLY A 16 7.11 -6.58 -9.20
C GLY A 16 5.69 -6.04 -9.02
N ARG A 17 4.92 -6.65 -8.12
CA ARG A 17 3.56 -6.21 -7.80
C ARG A 17 3.55 -5.07 -6.78
N ILE A 18 4.46 -5.13 -5.81
CA ILE A 18 4.62 -4.08 -4.80
C ILE A 18 5.29 -2.84 -5.39
N ASP A 19 6.23 -3.05 -6.34
CA ASP A 19 6.83 -1.96 -7.09
C ASP A 19 7.14 -2.41 -8.53
N GLY A 20 6.40 -1.87 -9.49
CA GLY A 20 6.48 -2.21 -10.90
C GLY A 20 7.81 -1.88 -11.59
N ARG A 21 8.73 -1.18 -10.92
CA ARG A 21 10.08 -0.91 -11.42
C ARG A 21 11.01 -2.10 -11.27
N TYR A 22 10.71 -3.00 -10.32
CA TYR A 22 11.49 -4.23 -10.11
C TYR A 22 11.10 -5.30 -11.12
N THR A 23 12.07 -6.06 -11.57
CA THR A 23 11.84 -7.21 -12.44
C THR A 23 12.70 -8.39 -11.99
N GLY A 24 12.10 -9.57 -11.96
CA GLY A 24 12.80 -10.83 -11.71
C GLY A 24 12.77 -11.76 -12.91
N ALA A 25 13.53 -12.85 -12.87
CA ALA A 25 13.45 -13.90 -13.84
C ALA A 25 12.14 -14.69 -13.67
N LEU A 26 11.48 -15.02 -14.77
CA LEU A 26 10.39 -15.99 -14.75
C LEU A 26 11.04 -17.40 -14.78
N PRO A 27 10.94 -18.20 -13.70
CA PRO A 27 11.67 -19.45 -13.56
C PRO A 27 11.36 -20.46 -14.69
N ARG A 28 10.11 -20.44 -15.16
CA ARG A 28 9.69 -21.24 -16.32
C ARG A 28 8.86 -20.37 -17.25
N ARG A 29 9.16 -20.42 -18.53
CA ARG A 29 8.38 -19.68 -19.54
C ARG A 29 6.93 -20.16 -19.66
N THR A 30 6.66 -21.37 -19.17
CA THR A 30 5.34 -22.02 -19.17
C THR A 30 4.55 -21.76 -17.89
N ASP A 31 5.16 -21.15 -16.87
CA ASP A 31 4.46 -20.85 -15.63
C ASP A 31 3.31 -19.88 -15.92
N GLU A 32 2.11 -20.25 -15.51
CA GLU A 32 0.93 -19.40 -15.69
C GLU A 32 1.01 -18.16 -14.80
N ILE A 33 1.51 -18.32 -13.58
CA ILE A 33 1.66 -17.27 -12.57
C ILE A 33 3.00 -17.45 -11.87
N ALA A 34 3.75 -16.36 -11.72
CA ALA A 34 4.96 -16.36 -10.90
C ALA A 34 4.62 -16.55 -9.42
N ASP A 35 5.38 -17.40 -8.74
CA ASP A 35 5.18 -17.72 -7.32
C ASP A 35 5.69 -16.63 -6.39
N THR A 36 6.66 -15.83 -6.85
CA THR A 36 7.32 -14.78 -6.05
C THR A 36 7.10 -13.40 -6.67
N ASP A 37 7.25 -12.38 -5.84
CA ASP A 37 7.21 -10.97 -6.21
C ASP A 37 8.63 -10.39 -6.12
N PRO A 38 9.29 -10.08 -7.25
CA PRO A 38 10.67 -9.61 -7.23
C PRO A 38 10.88 -8.34 -6.38
N SER A 39 9.89 -7.49 -6.28
CA SER A 39 9.98 -6.31 -5.41
C SER A 39 9.93 -6.65 -3.92
N GLY A 40 9.22 -7.72 -3.55
CA GLY A 40 9.16 -8.23 -2.18
C GLY A 40 10.46 -8.95 -1.80
N ASP A 41 10.98 -9.77 -2.70
CA ASP A 41 12.19 -10.55 -2.46
C ASP A 41 13.41 -9.66 -2.20
N ASP A 42 13.57 -8.57 -2.95
CA ASP A 42 14.68 -7.62 -2.80
C ASP A 42 14.63 -6.82 -1.48
N THR A 43 13.45 -6.58 -0.94
CA THR A 43 13.27 -5.73 0.25
C THR A 43 13.13 -6.53 1.54
N ALA A 44 12.58 -7.74 1.50
CA ALA A 44 12.23 -8.54 2.69
C ALA A 44 13.44 -8.81 3.60
N ALA A 45 14.58 -9.20 3.04
CA ALA A 45 15.79 -9.50 3.82
C ALA A 45 16.30 -8.28 4.59
N VAL A 46 16.27 -7.09 3.96
CA VAL A 46 16.72 -5.84 4.60
C VAL A 46 15.84 -5.49 5.79
N PHE A 47 14.51 -5.60 5.64
CA PHE A 47 13.56 -5.33 6.73
C PHE A 47 13.70 -6.34 7.88
N VAL A 48 13.81 -7.63 7.58
CA VAL A 48 13.97 -8.67 8.61
C VAL A 48 15.27 -8.45 9.40
N HIS A 49 16.39 -8.24 8.71
CA HIS A 49 17.68 -8.04 9.37
C HIS A 49 17.70 -6.74 10.18
N GLY A 50 17.21 -5.61 9.61
CA GLY A 50 17.14 -4.33 10.30
C GLY A 50 16.27 -4.40 11.55
N PHE A 51 15.11 -5.03 11.48
CA PHE A 51 14.23 -5.19 12.62
C PHE A 51 14.81 -6.11 13.70
N GLN A 52 15.43 -7.24 13.32
CA GLN A 52 16.11 -8.11 14.26
C GLN A 52 17.29 -7.41 14.95
N HIS A 53 18.04 -6.58 14.21
CA HIS A 53 19.10 -5.77 14.80
C HIS A 53 18.53 -4.80 15.84
N CYS A 54 17.50 -4.05 15.50
CA CYS A 54 16.82 -3.13 16.42
C CYS A 54 16.33 -3.88 17.69
N LEU A 55 15.63 -4.99 17.53
CA LEU A 55 15.13 -5.78 18.66
C LEU A 55 16.26 -6.20 19.61
N ARG A 56 17.37 -6.73 19.09
CA ARG A 56 18.46 -7.27 19.91
C ARG A 56 19.39 -6.20 20.47
N SER A 57 19.81 -5.25 19.62
CA SER A 57 20.86 -4.30 19.95
C SER A 57 20.35 -3.02 20.60
N GLU A 58 19.14 -2.58 20.25
CA GLU A 58 18.58 -1.34 20.76
C GLU A 58 17.55 -1.57 21.89
N LEU A 59 16.69 -2.59 21.71
CA LEU A 59 15.61 -2.87 22.66
C LEU A 59 15.92 -3.99 23.65
N GLY A 60 17.06 -4.68 23.51
CA GLY A 60 17.49 -5.74 24.43
C GLY A 60 16.59 -6.98 24.44
N VAL A 61 15.82 -7.22 23.39
CA VAL A 61 14.92 -8.38 23.29
C VAL A 61 15.75 -9.65 23.01
N THR A 62 15.66 -10.63 23.91
CA THR A 62 16.44 -11.89 23.88
C THR A 62 15.60 -13.09 23.46
N THR A 63 14.67 -12.92 22.51
CA THR A 63 13.88 -14.03 21.98
C THR A 63 14.64 -14.82 20.93
N GLU A 64 14.51 -16.14 20.95
CA GLU A 64 15.00 -17.04 19.89
C GLU A 64 13.95 -17.22 18.77
N SER A 65 12.75 -16.66 18.95
CA SER A 65 11.68 -16.76 17.96
C SER A 65 12.06 -16.04 16.66
N GLN A 66 11.81 -16.69 15.54
CA GLN A 66 12.00 -16.08 14.23
C GLN A 66 10.95 -14.98 14.01
N TYR A 67 11.41 -13.80 13.59
CA TYR A 67 10.51 -12.75 13.13
C TYR A 67 10.05 -13.07 11.71
N ASN A 68 8.73 -13.19 11.53
CA ASN A 68 8.11 -13.38 10.24
C ASN A 68 7.58 -12.05 9.72
N LEU A 69 8.21 -11.50 8.70
CA LEU A 69 7.80 -10.24 8.06
C LEU A 69 6.39 -10.34 7.46
N SER A 70 6.04 -11.50 6.91
CA SER A 70 4.74 -11.74 6.28
C SER A 70 4.25 -13.15 6.59
N LEU A 71 2.98 -13.25 6.91
CA LEU A 71 2.28 -14.53 7.10
C LEU A 71 1.00 -14.52 6.24
N PRO A 72 0.52 -15.68 5.77
CA PRO A 72 -0.67 -15.77 4.92
C PRO A 72 -1.97 -15.60 5.73
N LEU A 73 -2.02 -14.57 6.59
CA LEU A 73 -3.16 -14.32 7.50
C LEU A 73 -4.45 -14.03 6.74
N TYR A 74 -4.36 -13.55 5.49
CA TYR A 74 -5.51 -13.31 4.63
C TYR A 74 -6.40 -14.54 4.42
N LYS A 75 -5.86 -15.77 4.60
CA LYS A 75 -6.62 -17.02 4.53
C LYS A 75 -7.64 -17.16 5.66
N ASN A 76 -7.45 -16.45 6.77
CA ASN A 76 -8.29 -16.48 7.96
C ASN A 76 -9.28 -15.30 8.00
N TRP A 77 -9.23 -14.37 7.04
CA TRP A 77 -10.12 -13.21 7.01
C TRP A 77 -11.51 -13.64 6.55
N ASP A 78 -12.53 -13.12 7.23
CA ASP A 78 -13.93 -13.39 6.89
C ASP A 78 -14.44 -12.29 5.93
N TYR A 79 -14.69 -12.69 4.69
CA TYR A 79 -15.26 -11.85 3.65
C TYR A 79 -16.73 -12.15 3.35
N LYS A 80 -17.45 -12.86 4.25
CA LYS A 80 -18.85 -13.25 4.02
C LYS A 80 -19.76 -12.08 3.67
N GLU A 81 -19.54 -10.91 4.29
CA GLU A 81 -20.27 -9.69 3.97
C GLU A 81 -20.23 -9.33 2.48
N PHE A 82 -19.13 -9.67 1.80
CA PHE A 82 -18.89 -9.32 0.39
C PHE A 82 -19.03 -10.51 -0.56
N GLN A 83 -19.59 -11.62 -0.11
CA GLN A 83 -19.71 -12.81 -0.95
C GLN A 83 -20.54 -12.51 -2.20
N GLY A 84 -20.01 -12.82 -3.39
CA GLY A 84 -20.65 -12.57 -4.68
C GLY A 84 -20.63 -11.13 -5.18
N ARG A 85 -19.92 -10.22 -4.49
CA ARG A 85 -19.75 -8.81 -4.90
C ARG A 85 -18.34 -8.31 -4.61
N PRO A 86 -17.83 -7.28 -5.32
CA PRO A 86 -16.58 -6.64 -4.98
C PRO A 86 -16.61 -6.06 -3.56
N VAL A 87 -15.46 -6.14 -2.86
CA VAL A 87 -15.29 -5.48 -1.57
C VAL A 87 -15.34 -3.96 -1.79
N ASN A 88 -16.35 -3.32 -1.21
CA ASN A 88 -16.52 -1.87 -1.29
C ASN A 88 -17.04 -1.34 0.05
N VAL A 89 -16.33 -0.37 0.62
CA VAL A 89 -16.64 0.27 1.90
C VAL A 89 -16.82 1.80 1.78
N THR A 90 -17.01 2.29 0.57
CA THR A 90 -17.16 3.74 0.29
C THR A 90 -18.36 4.35 1.01
N ASP A 91 -19.45 3.62 1.19
CA ASP A 91 -20.61 4.03 1.96
C ASP A 91 -20.26 4.37 3.43
N LYS A 92 -19.31 3.64 4.01
CA LYS A 92 -18.81 3.89 5.37
C LYS A 92 -17.98 5.18 5.42
N LEU A 93 -17.12 5.41 4.42
CA LEU A 93 -16.35 6.63 4.28
C LEU A 93 -17.25 7.86 4.06
N GLU A 94 -18.22 7.75 3.15
CA GLU A 94 -19.21 8.82 2.92
C GLU A 94 -19.97 9.17 4.19
N ARG A 95 -20.46 8.16 4.91
CA ARG A 95 -21.21 8.35 6.15
C ARG A 95 -20.39 9.08 7.21
N ILE A 96 -19.13 8.69 7.41
CA ILE A 96 -18.30 9.33 8.44
C ILE A 96 -17.91 10.76 8.04
N LEU A 97 -17.61 11.03 6.76
CA LEU A 97 -17.32 12.37 6.28
C LEU A 97 -18.53 13.31 6.35
N ARG A 98 -19.75 12.78 6.18
CA ARG A 98 -20.98 13.56 6.41
C ARG A 98 -21.23 13.87 7.88
N ALA A 99 -20.97 12.88 8.76
CA ALA A 99 -21.22 13.01 10.20
C ALA A 99 -20.17 13.89 10.91
N GLN A 100 -18.90 13.75 10.53
CA GLN A 100 -17.75 14.40 11.18
C GLN A 100 -17.22 15.54 10.31
N LYS A 101 -17.73 16.76 10.52
CA LYS A 101 -17.37 17.92 9.69
C LYS A 101 -15.89 18.35 9.82
N GLY A 102 -15.24 18.03 10.93
CA GLY A 102 -13.82 18.29 11.15
C GLY A 102 -12.89 17.20 10.68
N LEU A 103 -13.41 16.03 10.25
CA LEU A 103 -12.58 14.94 9.76
C LEU A 103 -11.95 15.31 8.43
N ARG A 104 -10.64 15.15 8.33
CA ARG A 104 -9.88 15.20 7.08
C ARG A 104 -9.32 13.83 6.76
N VAL A 105 -9.13 13.55 5.49
CA VAL A 105 -8.57 12.29 4.98
C VAL A 105 -7.42 12.65 4.06
N ARG A 106 -6.28 11.97 4.23
CA ARG A 106 -5.19 12.02 3.27
C ARG A 106 -5.07 10.66 2.61
N VAL A 107 -5.08 10.65 1.28
CA VAL A 107 -4.91 9.45 0.46
C VAL A 107 -3.58 9.55 -0.27
N GLU A 108 -2.73 8.57 -0.06
CA GLU A 108 -1.42 8.51 -0.68
C GLU A 108 -1.39 7.47 -1.78
N TYR A 109 -0.86 7.87 -2.92
CA TYR A 109 -0.77 7.06 -4.13
C TYR A 109 0.68 6.93 -4.57
N ALA A 110 1.01 5.76 -5.10
CA ALA A 110 2.30 5.52 -5.71
C ALA A 110 2.13 5.12 -7.18
N HIS A 111 2.91 5.74 -8.07
CA HIS A 111 2.77 5.57 -9.52
C HIS A 111 3.08 4.15 -10.00
N TYR A 112 3.97 3.44 -9.29
CA TYR A 112 4.42 2.09 -9.66
C TYR A 112 3.83 0.99 -8.79
N ASP A 113 2.81 1.31 -7.97
CA ASP A 113 2.07 0.34 -7.17
C ASP A 113 1.11 -0.47 -8.06
N LEU A 114 1.43 -1.74 -8.27
CA LEU A 114 0.56 -2.68 -8.97
C LEU A 114 -0.24 -3.59 -8.02
N ALA A 115 -0.05 -3.44 -6.70
CA ALA A 115 -0.85 -4.11 -5.68
C ALA A 115 -2.18 -3.36 -5.45
N THR A 116 -2.11 -2.03 -5.33
CA THR A 116 -3.25 -1.12 -5.18
C THR A 116 -3.10 0.05 -6.17
N PRO A 117 -3.38 -0.18 -7.47
CA PRO A 117 -3.14 0.81 -8.52
C PRO A 117 -3.89 2.12 -8.25
N TYR A 118 -3.17 3.24 -8.34
CA TYR A 118 -3.67 4.56 -7.95
C TYR A 118 -4.92 5.00 -8.75
N LEU A 119 -5.03 4.61 -10.01
CA LEU A 119 -6.20 4.95 -10.83
C LEU A 119 -7.48 4.34 -10.25
N ALA A 120 -7.43 3.07 -9.79
CA ALA A 120 -8.58 2.41 -9.18
C ALA A 120 -9.01 3.09 -7.87
N ALA A 121 -8.04 3.52 -7.07
CA ALA A 121 -8.33 4.26 -5.83
C ALA A 121 -8.88 5.67 -6.13
N ARG A 122 -8.32 6.39 -7.11
CA ARG A 122 -8.86 7.69 -7.55
C ARG A 122 -10.28 7.59 -8.11
N ASP A 123 -10.56 6.56 -8.92
CA ASP A 123 -11.93 6.33 -9.38
C ASP A 123 -12.87 6.13 -8.19
N THR A 124 -12.44 5.39 -7.17
CA THR A 124 -13.22 5.21 -5.94
C THR A 124 -13.53 6.56 -5.27
N ILE A 125 -12.54 7.46 -5.15
CA ILE A 125 -12.74 8.80 -4.57
C ILE A 125 -13.65 9.65 -5.44
N ASN A 126 -13.47 9.63 -6.76
CA ASN A 126 -14.29 10.40 -7.71
C ASN A 126 -15.76 9.99 -7.72
N TYR A 127 -16.08 8.76 -7.37
CA TYR A 127 -17.45 8.25 -7.29
C TYR A 127 -18.10 8.39 -5.92
N LEU A 128 -17.43 9.01 -4.94
CA LEU A 128 -18.05 9.32 -3.64
C LEU A 128 -19.22 10.29 -3.81
N LYS A 129 -20.35 9.93 -3.22
CA LYS A 129 -21.57 10.77 -3.23
C LYS A 129 -21.52 11.81 -2.11
N LEU A 130 -20.55 12.72 -2.19
CA LEU A 130 -20.32 13.78 -1.22
C LEU A 130 -20.50 15.15 -1.87
N ASP A 131 -20.81 16.17 -1.05
CA ASP A 131 -20.76 17.55 -1.50
C ASP A 131 -19.30 18.05 -1.59
N ASP A 132 -19.10 19.17 -2.31
CA ASP A 132 -17.76 19.73 -2.55
C ASP A 132 -17.02 20.03 -1.22
N ARG A 133 -17.72 20.52 -0.20
CA ARG A 133 -17.13 20.80 1.12
C ARG A 133 -16.60 19.53 1.82
N ALA A 134 -17.23 18.40 1.59
CA ALA A 134 -16.77 17.12 2.11
C ALA A 134 -15.60 16.57 1.28
N LEU A 135 -15.63 16.75 -0.04
CA LEU A 135 -14.56 16.37 -0.95
C LEU A 135 -13.29 17.20 -0.70
N ASP A 136 -13.40 18.50 -0.44
CA ASP A 136 -12.27 19.40 -0.10
C ASP A 136 -11.50 18.96 1.16
N ARG A 137 -12.06 18.05 1.94
CA ARG A 137 -11.40 17.47 3.12
C ARG A 137 -10.60 16.20 2.80
N ILE A 138 -10.63 15.75 1.55
CA ILE A 138 -9.83 14.63 1.06
C ILE A 138 -8.63 15.20 0.31
N GLU A 139 -7.46 15.03 0.89
CA GLU A 139 -6.18 15.44 0.29
C GLU A 139 -5.57 14.24 -0.45
N GLU A 140 -5.16 14.43 -1.68
CA GLU A 140 -4.47 13.42 -2.48
C GLU A 140 -2.98 13.74 -2.60
N ALA A 141 -2.11 12.77 -2.37
CA ALA A 141 -0.65 12.90 -2.52
C ALA A 141 -0.10 11.79 -3.41
N PHE A 142 0.82 12.16 -4.31
CA PHE A 142 1.40 11.25 -5.30
C PHE A 142 2.91 11.10 -5.10
N PHE A 143 3.37 9.84 -5.16
CA PHE A 143 4.76 9.47 -4.97
C PHE A 143 5.30 8.72 -6.18
N ASP A 144 6.53 9.04 -6.56
CA ASP A 144 7.24 8.38 -7.66
C ASP A 144 7.95 7.11 -7.16
N THR A 145 7.17 6.17 -6.63
CA THR A 145 7.63 4.94 -6.02
C THR A 145 6.57 3.84 -6.14
N GLY A 146 6.85 2.65 -5.58
CA GLY A 146 5.88 1.56 -5.39
C GLY A 146 5.05 1.69 -4.13
N HIS A 147 4.42 0.61 -3.72
CA HIS A 147 3.45 0.49 -2.61
C HIS A 147 3.95 1.04 -1.25
N MET A 148 5.25 1.13 -1.06
CA MET A 148 5.87 1.58 0.19
C MET A 148 6.59 2.94 -0.03
N PRO A 149 5.90 4.10 0.05
CA PRO A 149 6.51 5.41 -0.17
C PRO A 149 7.69 5.69 0.75
N TYR A 150 7.64 5.22 2.00
CA TYR A 150 8.73 5.34 2.97
C TYR A 150 10.05 4.66 2.55
N VAL A 151 10.02 3.76 1.58
CA VAL A 151 11.25 3.14 1.02
C VAL A 151 11.94 4.06 0.02
N GLY A 152 11.16 4.66 -0.88
CA GLY A 152 11.73 5.45 -2.00
C GLY A 152 11.59 6.96 -1.85
N CYS A 153 10.62 7.46 -1.04
CA CYS A 153 10.27 8.87 -0.92
C CYS A 153 10.09 9.29 0.55
N ARG A 154 10.86 8.71 1.47
CA ARG A 154 10.69 8.83 2.92
C ARG A 154 10.55 10.27 3.42
N GLU A 155 11.43 11.16 3.01
CA GLU A 155 11.41 12.56 3.47
C GLU A 155 10.15 13.28 3.01
N LYS A 156 9.80 13.15 1.73
CA LYS A 156 8.59 13.75 1.15
C LYS A 156 7.32 13.22 1.82
N GLU A 157 7.26 11.93 2.11
CA GLU A 157 6.13 11.31 2.81
C GLU A 157 6.03 11.82 4.25
N ALA A 158 7.14 11.81 5.00
CA ALA A 158 7.19 12.27 6.38
C ALA A 158 6.78 13.75 6.51
N ASP A 159 7.30 14.62 5.66
CA ASP A 159 6.94 16.05 5.64
C ASP A 159 5.47 16.25 5.27
N GLY A 160 4.97 15.48 4.30
CA GLY A 160 3.57 15.51 3.89
C GLY A 160 2.63 15.11 5.03
N ILE A 161 2.91 14.00 5.72
CA ILE A 161 2.13 13.52 6.86
C ILE A 161 2.20 14.55 8.01
N ALA A 162 3.39 15.04 8.36
CA ALA A 162 3.55 16.04 9.41
C ALA A 162 2.77 17.33 9.11
N THR A 163 2.77 17.77 7.85
CA THR A 163 2.01 18.93 7.41
C THR A 163 0.52 18.67 7.50
N PHE A 164 0.05 17.52 7.02
CA PHE A 164 -1.35 17.13 7.11
C PHE A 164 -1.86 17.09 8.56
N ILE A 165 -1.09 16.52 9.48
CA ILE A 165 -1.43 16.47 10.91
C ILE A 165 -1.55 17.90 11.46
N ARG A 166 -0.54 18.74 11.26
CA ARG A 166 -0.54 20.15 11.75
C ARG A 166 -1.75 20.93 11.25
N THR A 167 -2.03 20.83 9.95
CA THR A 167 -3.16 21.56 9.34
C THR A 167 -4.52 20.99 9.74
N SER A 168 -4.58 19.70 10.11
CA SER A 168 -5.82 19.05 10.55
C SER A 168 -6.18 19.37 12.00
N GLN A 169 -5.20 19.67 12.84
CA GLN A 169 -5.42 20.04 14.26
C GLN A 169 -5.83 21.50 14.46
N GLY A 170 -6.02 22.24 13.38
CA GLY A 170 -6.36 23.64 13.47
C GLY A 170 -5.17 24.45 13.98
N ALA A 171 -4.12 24.61 13.17
CA ALA A 171 -3.16 25.68 13.40
C ALA A 171 -3.96 26.99 13.52
N PRO A 172 -3.65 27.86 14.49
CA PRO A 172 -4.40 29.09 14.70
C PRO A 172 -4.49 29.83 13.36
N LYS A 173 -5.71 30.26 13.02
CA LYS A 173 -5.98 31.10 11.86
C LYS A 173 -5.17 32.36 11.90
#